data_d34a2cf6f4867e3367015580369c13c2
#
_entry.id   d34a2cf6f4867e3367015580369c13c2
#
_cell.length_a   1.000
_cell.length_b   1.000
_cell.length_c   1.000
_cell.angle_alpha   90.00
_cell.angle_beta   90.00
_cell.angle_gamma   90.00
#
_symmetry.space_group_name_H-M   'P 1'
#
loop_
_entity.id
_entity.type
_entity.pdbx_description
1 polymer ?
#
loop_
_entity_poly.entity_id
_entity_poly.type
_entity_poly.pdbx_seq_one_letter_code
_entity_poly.pdbx_strand_id
1 'polypeptide(L)'
;MGKLGYKNILIDFDDTIVDFYDAEEWAFHYMANVFNHKATKDDFLTFKKINHQHWEAFQQNKLTKSEVLSERFVNYFKHHQMEVDGHRADVLFRNGLAEAKVKYFDQTLETIVELSKRHDLYIVTNGVTETQKRRLNQT
;
A
#
# COMPACT_ATOMS: atom_id res chain seq x y z
N MET A 1 32.46 -10.75 12.97
CA MET A 1 31.94 -10.92 12.90
C MET A 1 31.38 -11.29 12.16
N GLY A 2 31.28 -11.77 12.21
CA GLY A 2 30.65 -12.45 11.65
C GLY A 2 30.05 -12.06 10.71
N LYS A 3 30.16 -11.32 10.78
CA LYS A 3 29.67 -10.77 9.91
C LYS A 3 30.09 -11.14 8.69
N LEU A 4 31.04 -11.61 8.35
CA LEU A 4 31.47 -12.22 7.19
C LEU A 4 30.69 -11.91 5.98
N GLY A 5 30.61 -10.94 5.42
CA GLY A 5 29.88 -10.59 4.22
C GLY A 5 28.44 -10.22 4.44
N TYR A 6 27.98 -10.35 5.65
CA TYR A 6 26.59 -10.04 5.95
C TYR A 6 26.43 -8.82 6.81
N LYS A 7 27.46 -8.01 6.94
CA LYS A 7 27.39 -6.91 7.79
C LYS A 7 26.38 -5.91 7.36
N ASN A 8 26.15 -5.69 6.11
CA ASN A 8 25.23 -4.68 5.60
C ASN A 8 24.16 -5.35 4.78
N ILE A 9 23.01 -5.52 5.35
CA ILE A 9 21.86 -6.09 4.65
C ILE A 9 20.90 -4.94 4.32
N LEU A 10 20.66 -4.75 3.03
CA LEU A 10 19.75 -3.71 2.56
C LEU A 10 18.40 -4.33 2.32
N ILE A 11 17.38 -3.82 2.99
CA ILE A 11 16.02 -4.36 2.89
C ILE A 11 15.09 -3.29 2.35
N ASP A 12 14.38 -3.61 1.25
CA ASP A 12 13.34 -2.74 0.70
C ASP A 12 12.08 -2.92 1.55
N PHE A 13 11.68 -1.87 2.21
CA PHE A 13 10.58 -1.90 3.16
C PHE A 13 9.26 -2.34 2.51
N ASP A 14 8.92 -1.77 1.34
CA ASP A 14 7.63 -2.05 0.71
C ASP A 14 7.58 -3.40 0.00
N ASP A 15 8.67 -3.79 -0.64
CA ASP A 15 8.68 -4.99 -1.48
C ASP A 15 9.22 -6.21 -0.75
N THR A 16 10.14 -6.03 0.18
CA THR A 16 10.83 -7.12 0.85
C THR A 16 10.29 -7.41 2.23
N ILE A 17 10.07 -6.37 3.04
CA ILE A 17 9.60 -6.54 4.42
C ILE A 17 8.08 -6.65 4.47
N VAL A 18 7.38 -5.77 3.73
CA VAL A 18 5.92 -5.71 3.71
C VAL A 18 5.47 -6.08 2.31
N ASP A 19 4.63 -7.10 2.20
CA ASP A 19 4.05 -7.47 0.92
C ASP A 19 3.05 -6.40 0.50
N PHE A 20 3.44 -5.57 -0.44
CA PHE A 20 2.61 -4.46 -0.89
C PHE A 20 1.30 -4.93 -1.49
N TYR A 21 1.32 -6.07 -2.19
CA TYR A 21 0.10 -6.61 -2.80
C TYR A 21 -0.94 -6.96 -1.74
N ASP A 22 -0.51 -7.63 -0.67
CA ASP A 22 -1.42 -8.00 0.42
C ASP A 22 -1.94 -6.77 1.14
N ALA A 23 -1.10 -5.77 1.35
CA ALA A 23 -1.52 -4.52 1.98
C ALA A 23 -2.54 -3.78 1.13
N GLU A 24 -2.34 -3.76 -0.18
CA GLU A 24 -3.24 -3.12 -1.12
C GLU A 24 -4.60 -3.81 -1.14
N GLU A 25 -4.61 -5.13 -1.17
CA GLU A 25 -5.85 -5.91 -1.15
C GLU A 25 -6.62 -5.67 0.15
N TRP A 26 -5.93 -5.70 1.27
CA TRP A 26 -6.54 -5.42 2.56
C TRP A 26 -7.14 -4.02 2.61
N ALA A 27 -6.39 -3.04 2.12
CA ALA A 27 -6.85 -1.64 2.11
C ALA A 27 -8.06 -1.45 1.19
N PHE A 28 -8.07 -2.14 0.06
CA PHE A 28 -9.20 -2.10 -0.85
C PHE A 28 -10.47 -2.63 -0.18
N HIS A 29 -10.38 -3.78 0.48
CA HIS A 29 -11.53 -4.35 1.19
C HIS A 29 -11.96 -3.48 2.37
N TYR A 30 -11.01 -2.90 3.09
CA TYR A 30 -11.31 -1.97 4.17
C TYR A 30 -12.14 -0.79 3.66
N MET A 31 -11.68 -0.17 2.58
CA MET A 31 -12.37 0.97 1.97
C MET A 31 -13.75 0.55 1.46
N ALA A 32 -13.83 -0.58 0.76
CA ALA A 32 -15.09 -1.07 0.20
C ALA A 32 -16.13 -1.33 1.30
N ASN A 33 -15.71 -1.89 2.42
CA ASN A 33 -16.59 -2.18 3.54
C ASN A 33 -17.22 -0.91 4.12
N VAL A 34 -16.48 0.21 4.13
CA VAL A 34 -17.03 1.48 4.62
C VAL A 34 -18.22 1.92 3.78
N PHE A 35 -18.21 1.60 2.48
CA PHE A 35 -19.32 1.90 1.57
C PHE A 35 -20.34 0.78 1.48
N ASN A 36 -20.28 -0.22 2.36
CA ASN A 36 -21.16 -1.38 2.35
C ASN A 36 -21.07 -2.19 1.06
N HIS A 37 -19.90 -2.19 0.45
CA HIS A 37 -19.65 -2.95 -0.77
C HIS A 37 -18.87 -4.21 -0.42
N LYS A 38 -19.50 -5.36 -0.57
CA LYS A 38 -18.83 -6.64 -0.31
C LYS A 38 -18.07 -7.06 -1.55
N ALA A 39 -16.84 -6.59 -1.64
CA ALA A 39 -15.99 -6.88 -2.78
C ALA A 39 -15.42 -8.29 -2.69
N THR A 40 -15.34 -8.93 -3.85
CA THR A 40 -14.67 -10.23 -4.00
C THR A 40 -13.23 -10.04 -4.42
N LYS A 41 -12.46 -11.12 -4.50
CA LYS A 41 -11.11 -11.05 -5.05
C LYS A 41 -11.12 -10.62 -6.51
N ASP A 42 -12.10 -11.07 -7.29
CA ASP A 42 -12.24 -10.64 -8.68
C ASP A 42 -12.52 -9.14 -8.77
N ASP A 43 -13.27 -8.61 -7.84
CA ASP A 43 -13.53 -7.16 -7.77
C ASP A 43 -12.24 -6.40 -7.51
N PHE A 44 -11.39 -6.92 -6.64
CA PHE A 44 -10.09 -6.31 -6.40
C PHE A 44 -9.23 -6.32 -7.65
N LEU A 45 -9.22 -7.42 -8.40
CA LEU A 45 -8.48 -7.50 -9.65
C LEU A 45 -9.00 -6.51 -10.68
N THR A 46 -10.31 -6.30 -10.72
CA THR A 46 -10.92 -5.29 -11.57
C THR A 46 -10.46 -3.89 -11.17
N PHE A 47 -10.41 -3.60 -9.88
CA PHE A 47 -9.90 -2.34 -9.38
C PHE A 47 -8.44 -2.14 -9.79
N LYS A 48 -7.62 -3.17 -9.71
CA LYS A 48 -6.21 -3.07 -10.10
C LYS A 48 -6.06 -2.70 -11.57
N LYS A 49 -6.89 -3.24 -12.43
CA LYS A 49 -6.90 -2.87 -13.84
C LYS A 49 -7.24 -1.41 -14.04
N ILE A 50 -8.31 -0.96 -13.37
CA ILE A 50 -8.76 0.44 -13.46
C ILE A 50 -7.66 1.36 -12.93
N ASN A 51 -7.07 1.01 -11.80
CA ASN A 51 -5.98 1.77 -11.21
C ASN A 51 -4.81 1.90 -12.17
N HIS A 52 -4.41 0.80 -12.80
CA HIS A 52 -3.32 0.81 -13.76
C HIS A 52 -3.62 1.73 -14.96
N GLN A 53 -4.84 1.67 -15.48
CA GLN A 53 -5.26 2.51 -16.60
C GLN A 53 -5.19 4.00 -16.25
N HIS A 54 -5.56 4.35 -15.03
CA HIS A 54 -5.52 5.75 -14.59
C HIS A 54 -4.08 6.23 -14.42
N TRP A 55 -3.20 5.40 -13.89
CA TRP A 55 -1.80 5.78 -13.79
C TRP A 55 -1.11 5.88 -15.14
N GLU A 56 -1.50 5.05 -16.11
CA GLU A 56 -1.02 5.21 -17.49
C GLU A 56 -1.46 6.55 -18.06
N ALA A 57 -2.71 6.93 -17.83
CA ALA A 57 -3.22 8.22 -18.29
C ALA A 57 -2.45 9.38 -17.67
N PHE A 58 -2.07 9.26 -16.40
CA PHE A 58 -1.22 10.24 -15.75
C PHE A 58 0.14 10.33 -16.42
N GLN A 59 0.76 9.20 -16.72
CA GLN A 59 2.05 9.18 -17.41
C GLN A 59 1.98 9.82 -18.81
N GLN A 60 0.82 9.75 -19.45
CA GLN A 60 0.58 10.35 -20.76
C GLN A 60 0.09 11.80 -20.66
N ASN A 61 0.11 12.38 -19.45
CA ASN A 61 -0.34 13.75 -19.19
C ASN A 61 -1.82 13.97 -19.50
N LYS A 62 -2.63 12.93 -19.46
CA LYS A 62 -4.08 13.02 -19.68
C LYS A 62 -4.84 13.31 -18.40
N LEU A 63 -4.28 12.94 -17.25
CA LEU A 63 -4.86 13.17 -15.95
C LEU A 63 -3.80 13.74 -15.02
N THR A 64 -4.24 14.54 -14.06
CA THR A 64 -3.37 14.98 -12.97
C THR A 64 -3.29 13.87 -11.93
N LYS A 65 -2.31 13.93 -11.04
CA LYS A 65 -2.18 12.97 -9.96
C LYS A 65 -3.43 12.99 -9.06
N SER A 66 -3.95 14.17 -8.76
CA SER A 66 -5.15 14.31 -7.96
C SER A 66 -6.35 13.63 -8.60
N GLU A 67 -6.48 13.77 -9.93
CA GLU A 67 -7.55 13.11 -10.67
C GLU A 67 -7.42 11.60 -10.62
N VAL A 68 -6.21 11.07 -10.80
CA VAL A 68 -6.00 9.62 -10.70
C VAL A 68 -6.45 9.10 -9.35
N LEU A 69 -6.04 9.76 -8.28
CA LEU A 69 -6.28 9.28 -6.92
C LEU A 69 -7.77 9.19 -6.59
N SER A 70 -8.58 10.10 -7.14
CA SER A 70 -10.02 10.07 -6.87
C SER A 70 -10.82 9.31 -7.93
N GLU A 71 -10.53 9.50 -9.20
CA GLU A 71 -11.35 8.95 -10.28
C GLU A 71 -11.25 7.45 -10.42
N ARG A 72 -10.12 6.85 -10.03
CA ARG A 72 -10.00 5.39 -10.04
C ARG A 72 -11.08 4.72 -9.18
N PHE A 73 -11.43 5.33 -8.06
CA PHE A 73 -12.49 4.80 -7.20
C PHE A 73 -13.88 5.11 -7.74
N VAL A 74 -14.09 6.33 -8.24
CA VAL A 74 -15.36 6.69 -8.86
C VAL A 74 -15.68 5.71 -9.99
N ASN A 75 -14.71 5.46 -10.86
CA ASN A 75 -14.91 4.58 -12.01
C ASN A 75 -15.07 3.12 -11.60
N TYR A 76 -14.34 2.67 -10.57
CA TYR A 76 -14.54 1.31 -10.07
C TYR A 76 -15.97 1.12 -9.56
N PHE A 77 -16.47 2.03 -8.73
CA PHE A 77 -17.81 1.87 -8.16
C PHE A 77 -18.91 2.04 -9.18
N LYS A 78 -18.65 2.75 -10.28
CA LYS A 78 -19.61 2.81 -11.39
C LYS A 78 -19.88 1.46 -11.99
N HIS A 79 -18.93 0.55 -12.00
CA HIS A 79 -19.15 -0.82 -12.47
C HIS A 79 -20.16 -1.57 -11.62
N HIS A 80 -20.37 -1.12 -10.41
CA HIS A 80 -21.31 -1.73 -9.48
C HIS A 80 -22.56 -0.85 -9.29
N GLN A 81 -22.75 0.12 -10.18
CA GLN A 81 -23.88 1.07 -10.12
C GLN A 81 -23.94 1.82 -8.79
N MET A 82 -22.77 2.13 -8.25
CA MET A 82 -22.65 2.89 -7.02
C MET A 82 -21.96 4.22 -7.29
N GLU A 83 -22.44 5.26 -6.61
CA GLU A 83 -21.79 6.57 -6.65
C GLU A 83 -21.09 6.79 -5.31
N VAL A 84 -19.81 7.08 -5.35
CA VAL A 84 -19.04 7.38 -4.14
C VAL A 84 -18.22 8.64 -4.37
N ASP A 85 -17.89 9.31 -3.26
CA ASP A 85 -16.92 10.40 -3.30
C ASP A 85 -15.53 9.78 -3.47
N GLY A 86 -14.93 9.98 -4.64
CA GLY A 86 -13.61 9.42 -4.93
C GLY A 86 -12.52 9.91 -4.00
N HIS A 87 -12.60 11.16 -3.56
CA HIS A 87 -11.63 11.70 -2.60
C HIS A 87 -11.72 10.97 -1.26
N ARG A 88 -12.95 10.75 -0.78
CA ARG A 88 -13.16 10.02 0.47
C ARG A 88 -12.67 8.58 0.35
N ALA A 89 -12.98 7.93 -0.78
CA ALA A 89 -12.50 6.57 -1.03
C ALA A 89 -10.99 6.50 -1.01
N ASP A 90 -10.32 7.47 -1.62
CA ASP A 90 -8.86 7.54 -1.64
C ASP A 90 -8.28 7.71 -0.24
N VAL A 91 -8.86 8.58 0.57
CA VAL A 91 -8.41 8.78 1.96
C VAL A 91 -8.55 7.48 2.74
N LEU A 92 -9.70 6.80 2.61
CA LEU A 92 -9.94 5.53 3.30
C LEU A 92 -8.96 4.45 2.83
N PHE A 93 -8.71 4.38 1.54
CA PHE A 93 -7.78 3.41 0.97
C PHE A 93 -6.36 3.66 1.49
N ARG A 94 -5.90 4.89 1.48
CA ARG A 94 -4.55 5.21 1.96
C ARG A 94 -4.41 4.98 3.47
N ASN A 95 -5.45 5.27 4.25
CA ASN A 95 -5.46 4.94 5.67
C ASN A 95 -5.39 3.43 5.88
N GLY A 96 -6.15 2.68 5.08
CA GLY A 96 -6.10 1.23 5.11
C GLY A 96 -4.72 0.69 4.77
N LEU A 97 -4.06 1.27 3.76
CA LEU A 97 -2.69 0.90 3.41
C LEU A 97 -1.74 1.11 4.58
N ALA A 98 -1.85 2.26 5.24
CA ALA A 98 -0.98 2.57 6.38
C ALA A 98 -1.19 1.55 7.51
N GLU A 99 -2.44 1.23 7.83
CA GLU A 99 -2.74 0.25 8.88
C GLU A 99 -2.25 -1.15 8.52
N ALA A 100 -2.47 -1.58 7.29
CA ALA A 100 -2.03 -2.90 6.83
C ALA A 100 -0.52 -3.01 6.88
N LYS A 101 0.17 -1.98 6.44
CA LYS A 101 1.64 -1.99 6.44
C LYS A 101 2.20 -1.97 7.85
N VAL A 102 1.58 -1.25 8.78
CA VAL A 102 1.99 -1.27 10.19
C VAL A 102 1.85 -2.68 10.75
N LYS A 103 0.73 -3.34 10.47
CA LYS A 103 0.48 -4.70 10.95
C LYS A 103 1.55 -5.67 10.45
N TYR A 104 1.85 -5.63 9.15
CA TYR A 104 2.88 -6.49 8.59
C TYR A 104 4.27 -6.10 9.09
N PHE A 105 4.51 -4.82 9.26
CA PHE A 105 5.78 -4.33 9.79
C PHE A 105 6.03 -4.86 11.20
N ASP A 106 5.02 -4.85 12.06
CA ASP A 106 5.16 -5.33 13.43
C ASP A 106 5.53 -6.82 13.46
N GLN A 107 4.93 -7.62 12.58
CA GLN A 107 5.28 -9.04 12.48
C GLN A 107 6.71 -9.24 12.00
N THR A 108 7.17 -8.39 11.10
CA THR A 108 8.49 -8.49 10.51
C THR A 108 9.57 -7.92 11.43
N LEU A 109 9.20 -6.95 12.27
CA LEU A 109 10.14 -6.28 13.15
C LEU A 109 10.86 -7.25 14.08
N GLU A 110 10.16 -8.24 14.59
CA GLU A 110 10.80 -9.25 15.43
C GLU A 110 11.90 -9.99 14.67
N THR A 111 11.65 -10.32 13.41
CA THR A 111 12.65 -10.96 12.56
C THR A 111 13.82 -10.03 12.31
N ILE A 112 13.54 -8.75 12.07
CA ILE A 112 14.59 -7.75 11.84
C ILE A 112 15.46 -7.60 13.09
N VAL A 113 14.87 -7.56 14.26
CA VAL A 113 15.60 -7.47 15.52
C VAL A 113 16.51 -8.68 15.69
N GLU A 114 16.02 -9.87 15.37
CA GLU A 114 16.85 -11.08 15.43
C GLU A 114 18.02 -11.00 14.47
N LEU A 115 17.79 -10.52 13.23
CA LEU A 115 18.85 -10.38 12.24
C LEU A 115 19.84 -9.30 12.65
N SER A 116 19.37 -8.20 13.23
CA SER A 116 20.26 -7.09 13.61
C SER A 116 21.23 -7.46 14.71
N LYS A 117 20.98 -8.52 15.47
CA LYS A 117 21.91 -9.02 16.45
C LYS A 117 23.11 -9.69 15.81
N ARG A 118 23.01 -10.03 14.52
CA ARG A 118 24.07 -10.71 13.78
C ARG A 118 24.67 -9.85 12.69
N HIS A 119 23.90 -8.90 12.15
CA HIS A 119 24.27 -8.13 10.97
C HIS A 119 23.87 -6.67 11.15
N ASP A 120 24.55 -5.79 10.44
CA ASP A 120 24.09 -4.41 10.32
C ASP A 120 23.02 -4.36 9.24
N LEU A 121 21.90 -3.72 9.55
CA LEU A 121 20.78 -3.64 8.63
C LEU A 121 20.52 -2.21 8.20
N TYR A 122 20.16 -2.05 6.93
CA TYR A 122 19.67 -0.80 6.38
C TYR A 122 18.31 -1.03 5.78
N ILE A 123 17.35 -0.20 6.17
CA ILE A 123 15.98 -0.30 5.66
C ILE A 123 15.75 0.82 4.67
N VAL A 124 15.35 0.45 3.45
CA VAL A 124 15.02 1.40 2.38
C VAL A 124 13.51 1.40 2.19
N THR A 125 12.92 2.59 2.17
CA THR A 125 11.49 2.72 1.98
C THR A 125 11.18 3.50 0.71
N ASN A 126 10.14 3.05 0.01
CA ASN A 126 9.57 3.73 -1.14
C ASN A 126 8.10 3.99 -0.87
N GLY A 127 7.49 4.87 -1.63
CA GLY A 127 6.07 5.11 -1.55
C GLY A 127 5.73 6.44 -0.91
N VAL A 128 4.55 6.54 -0.35
CA VAL A 128 4.05 7.80 0.20
C VAL A 128 4.76 8.10 1.51
N THR A 129 5.59 9.13 1.49
CA THR A 129 6.48 9.46 2.60
C THR A 129 5.75 9.68 3.92
N GLU A 130 4.64 10.41 3.90
CA GLU A 130 3.90 10.68 5.13
C GLU A 130 3.37 9.40 5.77
N THR A 131 2.85 8.50 4.96
CA THR A 131 2.34 7.22 5.43
C THR A 131 3.46 6.40 6.07
N GLN A 132 4.61 6.36 5.40
CA GLN A 132 5.76 5.61 5.90
C GLN A 132 6.32 6.21 7.19
N LYS A 133 6.40 7.53 7.28
CA LYS A 133 6.85 8.20 8.49
C LYS A 133 5.92 7.89 9.66
N ARG A 134 4.62 7.89 9.42
CA ARG A 134 3.64 7.57 10.45
C ARG A 134 3.84 6.14 10.97
N ARG A 135 4.09 5.20 10.07
CA ARG A 135 4.35 3.81 10.46
C ARG A 135 5.61 3.68 11.29
N LEU A 136 6.68 4.33 10.88
CA LEU A 136 7.95 4.27 11.61
C LEU A 136 7.84 4.91 12.98
N ASN A 137 7.06 5.97 13.10
CA ASN A 137 6.87 6.64 14.38
C ASN A 137 6.04 5.80 15.36
N GLN A 138 5.25 4.85 14.87
CA GLN A 138 4.46 3.95 15.71
C GLN A 138 5.27 2.77 16.23
N THR A 139 6.43 2.55 15.69
CA THR A 139 7.30 1.46 16.12
C THR A 139 8.48 1.97 16.91
#